data_9f206918864b40cb8199559a48a9eef9
#
_entry.id   9f206918864b40cb8199559a48a9eef9
#
_cell.length_a   1.000
_cell.length_b   1.000
_cell.length_c   1.000
_cell.angle_alpha   90.00
_cell.angle_beta   90.00
_cell.angle_gamma   90.00
#
_symmetry.space_group_name_H-M   'P 1'
#
loop_
_entity.id
_entity.type
_entity.pdbx_description
1 polymer ?
#
loop_
_entity_poly.entity_id
_entity_poly.type
_entity_poly.pdbx_seq_one_letter_code
_entity_poly.pdbx_strand_id
1 'polypeptide(L)'
;MRNLMLGVFAVFMAIPAQDRPQPTCNRCSASYIPNDELQAYLKRVPAETGVSDQQVRAVDSGKTNVAIGIVYRGKLSGGSPNVAEHDFISEVYHVIDGSATIVTGPDIVDWKRRPATNENVRLLNGPGGDGVSIRNGVTHHLKAGDVLIIPAGVGHQFTQIDDHIRYLMVRVDPDKVVPLKDEEASKADLRKAPGLR
;
A
#
# COMPACT_ATOMS: atom_id res chain seq x y z
N MET A 1 31.18 66.24 43.22
CA MET A 1 30.85 65.57 41.94
C MET A 1 30.61 64.11 42.24
N ARG A 2 29.35 63.68 42.23
CA ARG A 2 28.96 62.28 42.50
C ARG A 2 28.66 61.61 41.16
N ASN A 3 29.51 60.66 40.77
CA ASN A 3 29.31 59.83 39.57
C ASN A 3 28.23 58.79 39.87
N LEU A 4 27.11 58.89 39.17
CA LEU A 4 26.05 57.88 39.18
C LEU A 4 26.38 56.83 38.11
N MET A 5 26.77 55.62 38.53
CA MET A 5 26.92 54.47 37.63
C MET A 5 25.51 53.86 37.38
N LEU A 6 25.04 53.99 36.16
CA LEU A 6 23.85 53.28 35.70
C LEU A 6 24.23 51.85 35.32
N GLY A 7 23.87 50.89 36.15
CA GLY A 7 24.00 49.49 35.84
C GLY A 7 22.89 49.06 34.87
N VAL A 8 23.30 48.63 33.67
CA VAL A 8 22.37 48.01 32.70
C VAL A 8 22.19 46.54 33.08
N PHE A 9 21.03 46.19 33.65
CA PHE A 9 20.65 44.81 33.84
C PHE A 9 20.13 44.25 32.52
N ALA A 10 20.90 43.36 31.84
CA ALA A 10 20.46 42.58 30.72
C ALA A 10 19.54 41.46 31.23
N VAL A 11 18.25 41.59 31.01
CA VAL A 11 17.26 40.51 31.25
C VAL A 11 17.39 39.51 30.12
N PHE A 12 18.08 38.39 30.39
CA PHE A 12 18.03 37.22 29.50
C PHE A 12 16.64 36.59 29.62
N MET A 13 15.72 36.87 28.67
CA MET A 13 14.53 36.08 28.50
C MET A 13 14.95 34.68 28.01
N ALA A 14 14.82 33.68 28.88
CA ALA A 14 14.92 32.29 28.46
C ALA A 14 13.77 31.98 27.51
N ILE A 15 14.07 31.81 26.22
CA ILE A 15 13.11 31.32 25.24
C ILE A 15 12.76 29.90 25.68
N PRO A 16 11.46 29.57 25.96
CA PRO A 16 11.08 28.21 26.30
C PRO A 16 11.53 27.28 25.16
N ALA A 17 12.19 26.19 25.51
CA ALA A 17 12.53 25.16 24.55
C ALA A 17 11.22 24.70 23.89
N GLN A 18 11.02 25.07 22.62
CA GLN A 18 9.89 24.58 21.86
C GLN A 18 9.94 23.05 21.92
N ASP A 19 8.86 22.43 22.41
CA ASP A 19 8.71 20.98 22.40
C ASP A 19 8.98 20.48 20.97
N ARG A 20 10.11 19.85 20.78
CA ARG A 20 10.43 19.25 19.47
C ARG A 20 9.43 18.15 19.23
N PRO A 21 8.75 18.13 18.06
CA PRO A 21 7.84 17.04 17.74
C PRO A 21 8.57 15.71 17.93
N GLN A 22 7.99 14.83 18.72
CA GLN A 22 8.54 13.50 18.92
C GLN A 22 8.34 12.65 17.67
N PRO A 23 9.30 11.77 17.31
CA PRO A 23 9.10 10.80 16.24
C PRO A 23 7.85 9.96 16.48
N THR A 24 7.08 9.69 15.41
CA THR A 24 5.85 8.89 15.51
C THR A 24 6.11 7.42 15.82
N CYS A 25 7.33 6.97 15.55
CA CYS A 25 7.80 5.63 15.84
C CYS A 25 9.03 5.71 16.74
N ASN A 26 8.85 5.41 18.03
CA ASN A 26 9.95 5.40 18.99
C ASN A 26 10.58 4.00 19.04
N ARG A 27 11.87 3.90 18.66
CA ARG A 27 12.65 2.66 18.61
C ARG A 27 12.17 1.61 17.60
N CYS A 28 11.44 2.00 16.53
CA CYS A 28 11.15 1.08 15.45
C CYS A 28 12.43 0.75 14.67
N SER A 29 12.57 -0.51 14.31
CA SER A 29 13.64 -0.96 13.42
C SER A 29 13.22 -0.80 11.96
N ALA A 30 14.16 -0.50 11.08
CA ALA A 30 13.93 -0.59 9.65
C ALA A 30 13.68 -2.05 9.25
N SER A 31 12.74 -2.26 8.33
CA SER A 31 12.48 -3.57 7.73
C SER A 31 13.15 -3.63 6.36
N TYR A 32 14.01 -4.61 6.16
CA TYR A 32 14.69 -4.86 4.89
C TYR A 32 14.10 -6.09 4.22
N ILE A 33 13.74 -5.95 2.96
CA ILE A 33 13.22 -7.04 2.12
C ILE A 33 14.19 -7.18 0.95
N PRO A 34 15.02 -8.24 0.93
CA PRO A 34 15.95 -8.46 -0.18
C PRO A 34 15.19 -8.80 -1.46
N ASN A 35 15.76 -8.42 -2.61
CA ASN A 35 15.17 -8.74 -3.92
C ASN A 35 14.92 -10.23 -4.11
N ASP A 36 15.80 -11.09 -3.58
CA ASP A 36 15.63 -12.55 -3.69
C ASP A 36 14.35 -13.04 -3.01
N GLU A 37 13.92 -12.40 -1.91
CA GLU A 37 12.63 -12.69 -1.28
C GLU A 37 11.47 -12.31 -2.19
N LEU A 38 11.50 -11.12 -2.81
CA LEU A 38 10.48 -10.70 -3.77
C LEU A 38 10.40 -11.65 -4.98
N GLN A 39 11.56 -12.04 -5.52
CA GLN A 39 11.63 -13.00 -6.62
C GLN A 39 11.12 -14.39 -6.23
N ALA A 40 11.34 -14.82 -4.98
CA ALA A 40 10.81 -16.09 -4.48
C ALA A 40 9.28 -16.08 -4.47
N TYR A 41 8.63 -14.98 -4.09
CA TYR A 41 7.18 -14.82 -4.18
C TYR A 41 6.68 -14.83 -5.64
N LEU A 42 7.37 -14.15 -6.56
CA LEU A 42 6.99 -14.15 -7.97
C LEU A 42 7.08 -15.55 -8.61
N LYS A 43 8.09 -16.34 -8.26
CA LYS A 43 8.27 -17.72 -8.76
C LYS A 43 7.17 -18.67 -8.30
N ARG A 44 6.40 -18.31 -7.28
CA ARG A 44 5.28 -19.14 -6.78
C ARG A 44 3.98 -18.92 -7.53
N VAL A 45 3.92 -17.95 -8.43
CA VAL A 45 2.73 -17.70 -9.25
C VAL A 45 2.64 -18.80 -10.31
N PRO A 46 1.58 -19.64 -10.30
CA PRO A 46 1.38 -20.61 -11.37
C PRO A 46 1.21 -19.91 -12.72
N ALA A 47 1.71 -20.53 -13.79
CA ALA A 47 1.70 -19.94 -15.14
C ALA A 47 0.28 -19.56 -15.63
N GLU A 48 -0.75 -20.27 -15.15
CA GLU A 48 -2.15 -20.08 -15.54
C GLU A 48 -2.94 -19.20 -14.56
N THR A 49 -2.26 -18.58 -13.59
CA THR A 49 -2.91 -17.71 -12.61
C THR A 49 -3.34 -16.41 -13.26
N GLY A 50 -4.63 -16.10 -13.19
CA GLY A 50 -5.15 -14.81 -13.66
C GLY A 50 -4.68 -13.63 -12.79
N VAL A 51 -4.73 -13.78 -11.46
CA VAL A 51 -4.29 -12.77 -10.49
C VAL A 51 -3.63 -13.46 -9.30
N SER A 52 -2.48 -12.96 -8.89
CA SER A 52 -1.82 -13.32 -7.64
C SER A 52 -1.40 -12.05 -6.92
N ASP A 53 -1.93 -11.83 -5.73
CA ASP A 53 -1.58 -10.73 -4.83
C ASP A 53 -1.01 -11.34 -3.54
N GLN A 54 0.28 -11.18 -3.31
CA GLN A 54 0.97 -11.80 -2.21
C GLN A 54 1.59 -10.74 -1.31
N GLN A 55 1.11 -10.65 -0.07
CA GLN A 55 1.73 -9.77 0.94
C GLN A 55 3.04 -10.38 1.44
N VAL A 56 4.13 -9.67 1.19
CA VAL A 56 5.47 -10.07 1.60
C VAL A 56 5.75 -9.65 3.03
N ARG A 57 5.46 -8.41 3.37
CA ARG A 57 5.74 -7.82 4.69
C ARG A 57 4.65 -6.83 5.07
N ALA A 58 4.34 -6.71 6.35
CA ALA A 58 3.52 -5.63 6.90
C ALA A 58 4.07 -5.21 8.25
N VAL A 59 4.45 -3.95 8.39
CA VAL A 59 5.13 -3.42 9.57
C VAL A 59 4.41 -2.21 10.13
N ASP A 60 4.47 -2.06 11.45
CA ASP A 60 4.06 -0.84 12.14
C ASP A 60 5.13 0.24 11.94
N SER A 61 4.77 1.36 11.34
CA SER A 61 5.63 2.53 11.15
C SER A 61 5.20 3.72 12.04
N GLY A 62 4.53 3.45 13.14
CA GLY A 62 4.06 4.43 14.13
C GLY A 62 2.60 4.79 13.92
N LYS A 63 2.29 5.82 13.15
CA LYS A 63 0.90 6.24 12.88
C LYS A 63 0.17 5.37 11.87
N THR A 64 0.88 4.60 11.07
CA THR A 64 0.32 3.75 10.02
C THR A 64 1.03 2.40 9.99
N ASN A 65 0.34 1.36 9.53
CA ASN A 65 1.02 0.18 9.02
C ASN A 65 1.41 0.42 7.56
N VAL A 66 2.56 -0.12 7.18
CA VAL A 66 3.02 -0.15 5.77
C VAL A 66 3.22 -1.60 5.38
N ALA A 67 2.55 -2.03 4.32
CA ALA A 67 2.70 -3.36 3.79
C ALA A 67 3.32 -3.34 2.39
N ILE A 68 4.15 -4.33 2.12
CA ILE A 68 4.74 -4.59 0.81
C ILE A 68 4.14 -5.88 0.27
N GLY A 69 3.53 -5.77 -0.90
CA GLY A 69 3.03 -6.90 -1.68
C GLY A 69 3.75 -7.01 -3.02
N ILE A 70 3.69 -8.17 -3.59
CA ILE A 70 4.08 -8.42 -4.98
C ILE A 70 2.88 -8.97 -5.74
N VAL A 71 2.55 -8.35 -6.85
CA VAL A 71 1.36 -8.67 -7.61
C VAL A 71 1.72 -9.08 -9.03
N TYR A 72 1.09 -10.15 -9.48
CA TYR A 72 1.07 -10.59 -10.86
C TYR A 72 -0.37 -10.57 -11.36
N ARG A 73 -0.56 -10.08 -12.58
CA ARG A 73 -1.79 -10.24 -13.33
C ARG A 73 -1.46 -10.74 -14.73
N GLY A 74 -2.08 -11.84 -15.12
CA GLY A 74 -1.97 -12.40 -16.46
C GLY A 74 -2.85 -11.65 -17.46
N LYS A 75 -2.86 -12.16 -18.69
CA LYS A 75 -3.65 -11.62 -19.80
C LYS A 75 -5.12 -11.42 -19.43
N LEU A 76 -5.63 -10.25 -19.80
CA LEU A 76 -7.04 -9.86 -19.56
C LEU A 76 -7.60 -9.19 -20.80
N SER A 77 -8.69 -9.74 -21.34
CA SER A 77 -9.45 -9.15 -22.44
C SER A 77 -10.88 -8.90 -21.99
N GLY A 78 -11.45 -7.75 -22.32
CA GLY A 78 -12.83 -7.40 -21.95
C GLY A 78 -13.01 -6.84 -20.54
N GLY A 79 -11.92 -6.53 -19.85
CA GLY A 79 -11.92 -5.92 -18.52
C GLY A 79 -12.04 -6.92 -17.36
N SER A 80 -11.62 -6.49 -16.18
CA SER A 80 -11.92 -7.20 -14.93
C SER A 80 -13.41 -7.18 -14.68
N PRO A 81 -14.02 -8.28 -14.20
CA PRO A 81 -15.45 -8.30 -13.89
C PRO A 81 -15.82 -7.34 -12.76
N ASN A 82 -14.86 -6.91 -11.95
CA ASN A 82 -15.10 -6.08 -10.79
C ASN A 82 -14.17 -4.88 -10.73
N VAL A 83 -14.74 -3.74 -10.30
CA VAL A 83 -14.01 -2.63 -9.71
C VAL A 83 -13.69 -3.01 -8.28
N ALA A 84 -12.45 -2.83 -7.85
CA ALA A 84 -12.07 -2.97 -6.45
C ALA A 84 -12.00 -1.58 -5.79
N GLU A 85 -12.34 -1.54 -4.50
CA GLU A 85 -12.23 -0.34 -3.66
C GLU A 85 -11.87 -0.76 -2.23
N HIS A 86 -11.12 0.08 -1.49
CA HIS A 86 -10.68 -0.13 -0.11
C HIS A 86 -11.00 1.11 0.72
N ASP A 87 -11.76 0.95 1.83
CA ASP A 87 -12.23 2.08 2.64
C ASP A 87 -11.09 2.86 3.31
N PHE A 88 -10.04 2.17 3.77
CA PHE A 88 -9.01 2.72 4.67
C PHE A 88 -7.59 2.57 4.14
N ILE A 89 -7.38 1.76 3.12
CA ILE A 89 -6.05 1.45 2.60
C ILE A 89 -5.81 2.19 1.28
N SER A 90 -4.77 3.00 1.25
CA SER A 90 -4.23 3.55 0.00
C SER A 90 -3.19 2.62 -0.58
N GLU A 91 -3.14 2.52 -1.91
CA GLU A 91 -2.22 1.66 -2.62
C GLU A 91 -1.28 2.46 -3.52
N VAL A 92 -0.02 2.05 -3.56
CA VAL A 92 0.96 2.57 -4.53
C VAL A 92 1.49 1.39 -5.33
N TYR A 93 1.31 1.42 -6.64
CA TYR A 93 1.86 0.47 -7.59
C TYR A 93 3.16 1.01 -8.17
N HIS A 94 4.21 0.22 -8.15
CA HIS A 94 5.41 0.47 -8.94
C HIS A 94 5.58 -0.69 -9.91
N VAL A 95 5.37 -0.42 -11.20
CA VAL A 95 5.39 -1.45 -12.24
C VAL A 95 6.82 -1.95 -12.46
N ILE A 96 7.01 -3.25 -12.27
CA ILE A 96 8.30 -3.93 -12.47
C ILE A 96 8.48 -4.27 -13.95
N ASP A 97 7.48 -4.92 -14.54
CA ASP A 97 7.47 -5.28 -15.96
C ASP A 97 6.04 -5.51 -16.48
N GLY A 98 5.94 -5.70 -17.79
CA GLY A 98 4.66 -5.81 -18.47
C GLY A 98 3.94 -4.47 -18.63
N SER A 99 2.66 -4.54 -19.00
CA SER A 99 1.82 -3.36 -19.21
C SER A 99 0.34 -3.67 -18.99
N ALA A 100 -0.44 -2.65 -18.66
CA ALA A 100 -1.88 -2.76 -18.48
C ALA A 100 -2.60 -1.42 -18.69
N THR A 101 -3.87 -1.49 -18.99
CA THR A 101 -4.80 -0.35 -18.88
C THR A 101 -5.64 -0.52 -17.63
N ILE A 102 -5.69 0.53 -16.81
CA ILE A 102 -6.48 0.61 -15.59
C ILE A 102 -7.31 1.89 -15.58
N VAL A 103 -8.54 1.79 -15.08
CA VAL A 103 -9.43 2.94 -14.84
C VAL A 103 -9.55 3.15 -13.35
N THR A 104 -9.45 4.41 -12.90
CA THR A 104 -9.61 4.80 -11.49
C THR A 104 -10.65 5.90 -11.35
N GLY A 105 -11.37 5.93 -10.23
CA GLY A 105 -12.33 7.01 -9.94
C GLY A 105 -13.22 6.70 -8.74
N PRO A 106 -13.84 7.74 -8.14
CA PRO A 106 -14.65 7.58 -6.94
C PRO A 106 -16.12 7.16 -7.23
N ASP A 107 -16.62 7.32 -8.45
CA ASP A 107 -18.03 7.05 -8.79
C ASP A 107 -18.21 5.61 -9.27
N ILE A 108 -18.32 4.69 -8.32
CA ILE A 108 -18.43 3.26 -8.56
C ILE A 108 -19.89 2.87 -8.74
N VAL A 109 -20.20 2.23 -9.89
CA VAL A 109 -21.54 1.75 -10.22
C VAL A 109 -21.79 0.41 -9.54
N ASP A 110 -22.99 0.27 -8.95
CA ASP A 110 -23.46 -0.95 -8.27
C ASP A 110 -22.48 -1.48 -7.21
N TRP A 111 -21.89 -0.54 -6.45
CA TRP A 111 -20.98 -0.87 -5.36
C TRP A 111 -21.65 -1.74 -4.30
N LYS A 112 -20.97 -2.80 -3.90
CA LYS A 112 -21.39 -3.73 -2.85
C LYS A 112 -20.25 -4.00 -1.89
N ARG A 113 -20.54 -3.91 -0.59
CA ARG A 113 -19.56 -4.21 0.46
C ARG A 113 -19.14 -5.68 0.42
N ARG A 114 -17.83 -5.92 0.53
CA ARG A 114 -17.30 -7.27 0.73
C ARG A 114 -17.64 -7.76 2.14
N PRO A 115 -18.00 -9.03 2.31
CA PRO A 115 -18.19 -9.62 3.63
C PRO A 115 -16.93 -9.52 4.48
N ALA A 116 -17.08 -9.24 5.79
CA ALA A 116 -15.95 -9.19 6.73
C ALA A 116 -15.22 -10.54 6.86
N THR A 117 -15.85 -11.64 6.47
CA THR A 117 -15.26 -12.98 6.41
C THR A 117 -14.38 -13.23 5.18
N ASN A 118 -14.41 -12.33 4.19
CA ASN A 118 -13.57 -12.42 3.01
C ASN A 118 -12.09 -12.35 3.38
N GLU A 119 -11.29 -13.28 2.86
CA GLU A 119 -9.87 -13.40 3.21
C GLU A 119 -9.05 -12.16 2.80
N ASN A 120 -9.33 -11.59 1.63
CA ASN A 120 -8.66 -10.35 1.19
C ASN A 120 -8.98 -9.18 2.12
N VAL A 121 -10.23 -9.08 2.61
CA VAL A 121 -10.62 -8.08 3.60
C VAL A 121 -9.82 -8.26 4.90
N ARG A 122 -9.70 -9.48 5.36
CA ARG A 122 -9.05 -9.79 6.65
C ARG A 122 -7.53 -9.67 6.64
N LEU A 123 -6.88 -9.98 5.51
CA LEU A 123 -5.44 -10.22 5.46
C LEU A 123 -4.67 -9.24 4.55
N LEU A 124 -5.35 -8.58 3.60
CA LEU A 124 -4.66 -7.79 2.58
C LEU A 124 -5.15 -6.35 2.49
N ASN A 125 -6.45 -6.17 2.28
CA ASN A 125 -6.99 -4.90 1.77
C ASN A 125 -7.88 -4.17 2.76
N GLY A 126 -8.16 -4.79 3.93
CA GLY A 126 -9.12 -4.24 4.89
C GLY A 126 -10.55 -4.18 4.33
N PRO A 127 -11.47 -3.51 5.05
CA PRO A 127 -12.83 -3.27 4.58
C PRO A 127 -12.86 -2.52 3.25
N GLY A 128 -13.88 -2.80 2.44
CA GLY A 128 -14.09 -2.19 1.14
C GLY A 128 -15.19 -2.88 0.36
N GLY A 129 -15.28 -2.60 -0.93
CA GLY A 129 -16.32 -3.13 -1.79
C GLY A 129 -15.86 -3.46 -3.20
N ASP A 130 -16.80 -4.02 -3.96
CA ASP A 130 -16.68 -4.28 -5.38
C ASP A 130 -17.79 -3.56 -6.12
N GLY A 131 -17.52 -3.13 -7.35
CA GLY A 131 -18.50 -2.56 -8.26
C GLY A 131 -18.39 -3.13 -9.66
N VAL A 132 -19.28 -2.74 -10.57
CA VAL A 132 -19.28 -3.24 -11.95
C VAL A 132 -18.52 -2.33 -12.91
N SER A 133 -18.48 -1.03 -12.66
CA SER A 133 -17.77 -0.05 -13.48
C SER A 133 -17.51 1.25 -12.71
N ILE A 134 -16.75 2.15 -13.31
CA ILE A 134 -16.47 3.49 -12.78
C ILE A 134 -17.00 4.52 -13.78
N ARG A 135 -17.93 5.38 -13.35
CA ARG A 135 -18.39 6.52 -14.14
C ARG A 135 -17.37 7.66 -14.08
N ASN A 136 -17.15 8.31 -15.22
CA ASN A 136 -16.22 9.44 -15.32
C ASN A 136 -14.81 9.12 -14.78
N GLY A 137 -14.40 7.84 -14.86
CA GLY A 137 -13.08 7.39 -14.42
C GLY A 137 -11.97 7.91 -15.32
N VAL A 138 -10.78 7.97 -14.75
CA VAL A 138 -9.55 8.33 -15.47
C VAL A 138 -8.86 7.05 -15.92
N THR A 139 -8.53 6.96 -17.21
CA THR A 139 -7.80 5.83 -17.78
C THR A 139 -6.30 6.09 -17.71
N HIS A 140 -5.54 5.10 -17.23
CA HIS A 140 -4.10 5.10 -17.18
C HIS A 140 -3.55 3.92 -17.98
N HIS A 141 -2.48 4.14 -18.76
CA HIS A 141 -1.75 3.11 -19.47
C HIS A 141 -0.42 2.88 -18.76
N LEU A 142 -0.36 1.82 -18.00
CA LEU A 142 0.80 1.48 -17.17
C LEU A 142 1.82 0.65 -17.96
N LYS A 143 3.09 0.96 -17.74
CA LYS A 143 4.24 0.21 -18.28
C LYS A 143 5.35 0.15 -17.24
N ALA A 144 6.37 -0.66 -17.50
CA ALA A 144 7.53 -0.80 -16.61
C ALA A 144 8.13 0.55 -16.19
N GLY A 145 8.36 0.71 -14.90
CA GLY A 145 8.88 1.92 -14.26
C GLY A 145 7.81 2.92 -13.82
N ASP A 146 6.56 2.82 -14.29
CA ASP A 146 5.49 3.73 -13.88
C ASP A 146 5.09 3.52 -12.42
N VAL A 147 4.60 4.61 -11.82
CA VAL A 147 4.03 4.62 -10.47
C VAL A 147 2.60 5.13 -10.52
N LEU A 148 1.68 4.39 -9.89
CA LEU A 148 0.29 4.81 -9.70
C LEU A 148 -0.04 4.85 -8.21
N ILE A 149 -0.62 5.97 -7.74
CA ILE A 149 -1.11 6.12 -6.37
C ILE A 149 -2.63 6.08 -6.40
N ILE A 150 -3.23 5.18 -5.63
CA ILE A 150 -4.68 5.01 -5.49
C ILE A 150 -5.05 5.31 -4.04
N PRO A 151 -5.65 6.46 -3.75
CA PRO A 151 -6.12 6.78 -2.40
C PRO A 151 -7.22 5.83 -1.93
N ALA A 152 -7.35 5.66 -0.62
CA ALA A 152 -8.48 4.96 0.00
C ALA A 152 -9.81 5.56 -0.51
N GLY A 153 -10.81 4.70 -0.73
CA GLY A 153 -12.11 5.07 -1.28
C GLY A 153 -12.14 5.26 -2.81
N VAL A 154 -11.01 5.13 -3.50
CA VAL A 154 -10.95 5.25 -4.96
C VAL A 154 -11.08 3.88 -5.61
N GLY A 155 -12.12 3.70 -6.43
CA GLY A 155 -12.30 2.50 -7.24
C GLY A 155 -11.23 2.36 -8.31
N HIS A 156 -10.82 1.13 -8.58
CA HIS A 156 -9.84 0.82 -9.61
C HIS A 156 -10.18 -0.50 -10.31
N GLN A 157 -10.01 -0.53 -11.64
CA GLN A 157 -10.38 -1.64 -12.49
C GLN A 157 -9.39 -1.81 -13.64
N PHE A 158 -8.73 -2.95 -13.71
CA PHE A 158 -7.96 -3.29 -14.92
C PHE A 158 -8.91 -3.59 -16.07
N THR A 159 -8.73 -2.91 -17.19
CA THR A 159 -9.59 -3.06 -18.37
C THR A 159 -8.94 -3.84 -19.50
N GLN A 160 -7.61 -3.84 -19.56
CA GLN A 160 -6.85 -4.62 -20.54
C GLN A 160 -5.45 -4.96 -20.03
N ILE A 161 -5.00 -6.18 -20.30
CA ILE A 161 -3.63 -6.66 -20.11
C ILE A 161 -3.34 -7.55 -21.31
N ASP A 162 -2.41 -7.16 -22.18
CA ASP A 162 -2.14 -7.89 -23.43
C ASP A 162 -1.40 -9.20 -23.20
N ASP A 163 -0.50 -9.21 -22.24
CA ASP A 163 0.28 -10.38 -21.83
C ASP A 163 0.24 -10.52 -20.30
N HIS A 164 0.97 -9.69 -19.59
CA HIS A 164 0.97 -9.63 -18.13
C HIS A 164 1.38 -8.24 -17.63
N ILE A 165 1.18 -8.03 -16.31
CA ILE A 165 1.80 -6.95 -15.55
C ILE A 165 2.25 -7.48 -14.19
N ARG A 166 3.48 -7.11 -13.77
CA ARG A 166 4.00 -7.32 -12.40
C ARG A 166 4.31 -5.99 -11.75
N TYR A 167 3.91 -5.83 -10.52
CA TYR A 167 4.19 -4.61 -9.78
C TYR A 167 4.41 -4.87 -8.30
N LEU A 168 5.29 -4.04 -7.72
CA LEU A 168 5.38 -3.90 -6.28
C LEU A 168 4.17 -3.10 -5.82
N MET A 169 3.50 -3.58 -4.80
CA MET A 169 2.40 -2.88 -4.15
C MET A 169 2.83 -2.42 -2.76
N VAL A 170 2.69 -1.11 -2.50
CA VAL A 170 2.80 -0.56 -1.14
C VAL A 170 1.40 -0.23 -0.68
N ARG A 171 0.97 -0.80 0.44
CA ARG A 171 -0.28 -0.47 1.13
C ARG A 171 0.02 0.40 2.33
N VAL A 172 -0.67 1.53 2.40
CA VAL A 172 -0.62 2.47 3.53
C VAL A 172 -1.92 2.34 4.30
N ASP A 173 -1.83 1.84 5.54
CA ASP A 173 -2.95 1.47 6.40
C ASP A 173 -2.90 2.30 7.71
N PRO A 174 -3.42 3.54 7.69
CA PRO A 174 -3.37 4.43 8.85
C PRO A 174 -4.27 3.95 10.00
N ASP A 175 -5.34 3.22 9.69
CA ASP A 175 -6.30 2.69 10.66
C ASP A 175 -5.92 1.31 11.19
N LYS A 176 -4.81 0.74 10.68
CA LYS A 176 -4.25 -0.55 11.09
C LYS A 176 -5.26 -1.70 11.04
N VAL A 177 -6.05 -1.72 9.96
CA VAL A 177 -7.14 -2.69 9.75
C VAL A 177 -6.64 -4.06 9.25
N VAL A 178 -5.37 -4.14 8.85
CA VAL A 178 -4.74 -5.38 8.36
C VAL A 178 -3.67 -5.85 9.34
N PRO A 179 -3.54 -7.18 9.59
CA PRO A 179 -2.55 -7.71 10.51
C PRO A 179 -1.12 -7.47 10.02
N LEU A 180 -0.21 -7.33 10.98
CA LEU A 180 1.22 -7.28 10.71
C LEU A 180 1.72 -8.63 10.18
N LYS A 181 2.77 -8.58 9.36
CA LYS A 181 3.46 -9.75 8.84
C LYS A 181 4.97 -9.49 8.89
N ASP A 182 5.64 -10.13 9.81
CA ASP A 182 7.07 -10.01 10.01
C ASP A 182 7.87 -10.92 9.03
N GLU A 183 9.18 -10.91 9.16
CA GLU A 183 10.08 -11.70 8.32
C GLU A 183 9.88 -13.21 8.52
N GLU A 184 9.64 -13.65 9.74
CA GLU A 184 9.45 -15.08 10.04
C GLU A 184 8.16 -15.60 9.41
N ALA A 185 7.06 -14.83 9.49
CA ALA A 185 5.81 -15.16 8.82
C ALA A 185 5.96 -15.18 7.30
N SER A 186 6.74 -14.24 6.73
CA SER A 186 7.05 -14.20 5.30
C SER A 186 7.81 -15.46 4.86
N LYS A 187 8.87 -15.82 5.57
CA LYS A 187 9.65 -17.05 5.32
C LYS A 187 8.80 -18.31 5.50
N ALA A 188 7.91 -18.31 6.50
CA ALA A 188 6.98 -19.43 6.71
C ALA A 188 6.03 -19.60 5.52
N ASP A 189 5.53 -18.51 4.96
CA ASP A 189 4.70 -18.58 3.74
C ASP A 189 5.46 -19.11 2.54
N LEU A 190 6.72 -18.72 2.36
CA LEU A 190 7.54 -19.25 1.26
C LEU A 190 7.81 -20.75 1.35
N ARG A 191 7.75 -21.34 2.55
CA ARG A 191 7.89 -22.80 2.76
C ARG A 191 6.62 -23.59 2.44
N LYS A 192 5.45 -22.94 2.41
CA LYS A 192 4.18 -23.59 2.03
C LYS A 192 4.15 -23.87 0.54
N ALA A 193 3.45 -24.93 0.13
CA ALA A 193 3.25 -25.18 -1.30
C ALA A 193 2.49 -24.02 -1.97
N PRO A 194 2.81 -23.65 -3.22
CA PRO A 194 2.02 -22.68 -3.98
C PRO A 194 0.54 -23.06 -4.02
N GLY A 195 -0.35 -22.13 -3.79
CA GLY A 195 -1.81 -22.34 -3.87
C GLY A 195 -2.50 -22.85 -2.59
N LEU A 196 -1.78 -23.14 -1.52
CA LEU A 196 -2.37 -23.41 -0.20
C LEU A 196 -2.50 -22.10 0.59
N ARG A 197 -3.55 -21.36 0.31
CA ARG A 197 -4.07 -20.26 1.16
C ARG A 197 -5.47 -20.61 1.59
#